data_d5c73713f447739df440dfdb8e0e2ce9
#
_entry.id   d5c73713f447739df440dfdb8e0e2ce9
#
_cell.length_a   1.000
_cell.length_b   1.000
_cell.length_c   1.000
_cell.angle_alpha   90.00
_cell.angle_beta   90.00
_cell.angle_gamma   90.00
#
_symmetry.space_group_name_H-M   'P 1'
#
loop_
_entity.id
_entity.type
_entity.pdbx_description
1 polymer ?
#
loop_
_entity_poly.entity_id
_entity_poly.type
_entity_poly.pdbx_seq_one_letter_code
_entity_poly.pdbx_strand_id
1 'polypeptide(L)'
;YKKGLSLKGYDGDLDDILSRNEAKNTIQVKLDDLKNAKNLLSKEIGMLAQKSESIEEHKKKSDLLSNEIELLQKDFDKLKNGLDKDLLSIPNIPDEDVPEGSDESANLEIEKVIYKQVESELDHVEIGELLQLLDIEKANKISGSRFVVLKGKLAKLQRALIKFMLDEAESNGYEEYYVPYIVNAQSLLGTGQLPKFEDDQFKVGDGKYLIPTAEVPLTNLYQNQSLDVNSIPIKMTAHTPCFRSEAGSYGKDTRGMIRQHQFEKIELVKFVSADKSEEALNELVGHASNILDKLELSYRKVVLCTGDLGFSSAKTIDLEVWLPSQK
;
A
#
# COMPACT_ATOMS: atom_id res chain seq x y z
N TYR A 1 5.15 -19.96 -8.96
CA TYR A 1 5.77 -18.71 -8.50
C TYR A 1 6.46 -17.98 -9.66
N LYS A 2 7.54 -18.55 -10.27
CA LYS A 2 8.31 -17.91 -11.35
C LYS A 2 7.42 -17.41 -12.50
N LYS A 3 6.44 -18.23 -12.97
CA LYS A 3 5.50 -17.81 -14.02
C LYS A 3 4.68 -16.58 -13.61
N GLY A 4 4.06 -16.59 -12.42
CA GLY A 4 3.23 -15.48 -11.96
C GLY A 4 4.01 -14.16 -11.80
N LEU A 5 5.25 -14.23 -11.31
CA LEU A 5 6.13 -13.07 -11.19
C LEU A 5 6.54 -12.51 -12.57
N SER A 6 6.87 -13.41 -13.52
CA SER A 6 7.19 -13.03 -14.90
C SER A 6 6.02 -12.32 -15.60
N LEU A 7 4.77 -12.72 -15.33
CA LEU A 7 3.58 -12.05 -15.86
C LEU A 7 3.43 -10.59 -15.38
N LYS A 8 4.02 -10.25 -14.24
CA LYS A 8 4.10 -8.85 -13.73
C LYS A 8 5.42 -8.15 -14.08
N GLY A 9 6.19 -8.71 -15.04
CA GLY A 9 7.45 -8.12 -15.48
C GLY A 9 8.60 -8.23 -14.48
N TYR A 10 8.51 -9.14 -13.48
CA TYR A 10 9.61 -9.39 -12.56
C TYR A 10 10.59 -10.42 -13.15
N ASP A 11 11.84 -10.03 -13.31
CA ASP A 11 12.94 -10.81 -13.89
C ASP A 11 14.08 -11.12 -12.90
N GLY A 12 13.87 -10.85 -11.61
CA GLY A 12 14.87 -11.08 -10.56
C GLY A 12 15.22 -12.57 -10.36
N ASP A 13 16.46 -12.82 -9.94
CA ASP A 13 16.96 -14.17 -9.68
C ASP A 13 16.49 -14.70 -8.31
N LEU A 14 15.40 -15.44 -8.32
CA LEU A 14 14.85 -16.09 -7.12
C LEU A 14 15.79 -17.17 -6.55
N ASP A 15 16.59 -17.83 -7.38
CA ASP A 15 17.50 -18.88 -6.92
C ASP A 15 18.65 -18.26 -6.13
N ASP A 16 19.16 -17.09 -6.53
CA ASP A 16 20.12 -16.32 -5.74
C ASP A 16 19.53 -15.87 -4.38
N ILE A 17 18.29 -15.38 -4.37
CA ILE A 17 17.59 -14.98 -3.12
C ILE A 17 17.47 -16.17 -2.17
N LEU A 18 17.08 -17.35 -2.68
CA LEU A 18 16.99 -18.59 -1.88
C LEU A 18 18.34 -19.00 -1.33
N SER A 19 19.39 -19.00 -2.16
CA SER A 19 20.77 -19.33 -1.76
C SER A 19 21.27 -18.40 -0.65
N ARG A 20 21.06 -17.10 -0.78
CA ARG A 20 21.45 -16.11 0.25
C ARG A 20 20.64 -16.28 1.54
N ASN A 21 19.37 -16.68 1.45
CA ASN A 21 18.56 -16.98 2.63
C ASN A 21 19.06 -18.24 3.37
N GLU A 22 19.47 -19.27 2.65
CA GLU A 22 20.10 -20.47 3.23
C GLU A 22 21.43 -20.12 3.92
N ALA A 23 22.27 -19.29 3.28
CA ALA A 23 23.52 -18.80 3.87
C ALA A 23 23.26 -18.01 5.16
N LYS A 24 22.26 -17.10 5.15
CA LYS A 24 21.85 -16.33 6.33
C LYS A 24 21.39 -17.27 7.47
N ASN A 25 20.57 -18.27 7.16
CA ASN A 25 20.09 -19.23 8.16
C ASN A 25 21.25 -20.06 8.75
N THR A 26 22.23 -20.47 7.93
CA THR A 26 23.45 -21.16 8.38
C THR A 26 24.24 -20.30 9.35
N ILE A 27 24.42 -19.00 9.06
CA ILE A 27 25.10 -18.06 9.96
C ILE A 27 24.30 -17.87 11.25
N GLN A 28 22.97 -17.81 11.19
CA GLN A 28 22.11 -17.69 12.38
C GLN A 28 22.33 -18.85 13.34
N VAL A 29 22.33 -20.09 12.83
CA VAL A 29 22.58 -21.28 13.67
C VAL A 29 23.95 -21.19 14.34
N LYS A 30 25.01 -20.85 13.58
CA LYS A 30 26.35 -20.65 14.15
C LYS A 30 26.41 -19.58 15.24
N LEU A 31 25.73 -18.45 15.02
CA LEU A 31 25.64 -17.37 16.00
C LEU A 31 24.97 -17.85 17.29
N ASP A 32 23.90 -18.60 17.18
CA ASP A 32 23.16 -19.12 18.32
C ASP A 32 24.03 -20.12 19.12
N ASP A 33 24.76 -21.01 18.43
CA ASP A 33 25.70 -21.94 19.06
C ASP A 33 26.84 -21.22 19.79
N LEU A 34 27.45 -20.20 19.16
CA LEU A 34 28.52 -19.42 19.76
C LEU A 34 28.03 -18.58 20.95
N LYS A 35 26.84 -17.99 20.85
CA LYS A 35 26.21 -17.26 21.98
C LYS A 35 25.92 -18.20 23.15
N ASN A 36 25.44 -19.41 22.87
CA ASN A 36 25.22 -20.44 23.90
C ASN A 36 26.53 -20.87 24.55
N ALA A 37 27.59 -21.17 23.77
CA ALA A 37 28.91 -21.50 24.29
C ALA A 37 29.48 -20.36 25.16
N LYS A 38 29.36 -19.11 24.73
CA LYS A 38 29.78 -17.94 25.51
C LYS A 38 29.01 -17.82 26.82
N ASN A 39 27.69 -18.07 26.82
CA ASN A 39 26.87 -18.04 28.03
C ASN A 39 27.27 -19.14 29.03
N LEU A 40 27.57 -20.33 28.56
CA LEU A 40 28.11 -21.44 29.40
C LEU A 40 29.46 -21.07 30.00
N LEU A 41 30.38 -20.55 29.18
CA LEU A 41 31.70 -20.11 29.62
C LEU A 41 31.62 -18.97 30.65
N SER A 42 30.68 -18.07 30.48
CA SER A 42 30.44 -16.98 31.44
C SER A 42 29.98 -17.51 32.81
N LYS A 43 29.15 -18.57 32.82
CA LYS A 43 28.74 -19.23 34.09
C LYS A 43 29.92 -19.94 34.73
N GLU A 44 30.79 -20.61 33.97
CA GLU A 44 32.01 -21.27 34.45
C GLU A 44 32.97 -20.22 35.08
N ILE A 45 33.22 -19.11 34.40
CA ILE A 45 34.01 -17.98 34.91
C ILE A 45 33.45 -17.51 36.28
N GLY A 46 32.12 -17.36 36.36
CA GLY A 46 31.47 -16.98 37.62
C GLY A 46 31.71 -17.99 38.76
N MET A 47 31.63 -19.26 38.50
CA MET A 47 31.89 -20.33 39.46
C MET A 47 33.37 -20.39 39.91
N LEU A 48 34.30 -20.25 38.94
CA LEU A 48 35.76 -20.25 39.25
C LEU A 48 36.13 -18.99 40.08
N ALA A 49 35.59 -17.85 39.74
CA ALA A 49 35.80 -16.59 40.48
C ALA A 49 35.33 -16.72 41.95
N GLN A 50 34.20 -17.39 42.20
CA GLN A 50 33.72 -17.63 43.58
C GLN A 50 34.66 -18.56 44.38
N LYS A 51 35.36 -19.44 43.69
CA LYS A 51 36.32 -20.37 44.28
C LYS A 51 37.74 -19.78 44.41
N SER A 52 37.97 -18.56 43.98
CA SER A 52 39.28 -17.89 43.91
C SER A 52 40.28 -18.65 43.00
N GLU A 53 39.80 -19.36 41.99
CA GLU A 53 40.59 -20.07 40.97
C GLU A 53 40.94 -19.13 39.80
N SER A 54 41.98 -19.47 39.01
CA SER A 54 42.41 -18.66 37.87
C SER A 54 41.37 -18.66 36.78
N ILE A 55 40.98 -17.49 36.30
CA ILE A 55 39.97 -17.29 35.21
C ILE A 55 40.59 -16.75 33.93
N GLU A 56 41.91 -16.57 33.85
CA GLU A 56 42.56 -15.89 32.72
C GLU A 56 42.39 -16.62 31.39
N GLU A 57 42.51 -17.96 31.39
CA GLU A 57 42.34 -18.79 30.18
C GLU A 57 40.90 -18.75 29.67
N HIS A 58 39.92 -18.81 30.58
CA HIS A 58 38.50 -18.71 30.28
C HIS A 58 38.12 -17.33 29.73
N LYS A 59 38.73 -16.25 30.28
CA LYS A 59 38.57 -14.91 29.76
C LYS A 59 39.10 -14.78 28.33
N LYS A 60 40.31 -15.26 28.04
CA LYS A 60 40.84 -15.27 26.67
C LYS A 60 39.94 -16.00 25.69
N LYS A 61 39.39 -17.16 26.09
CA LYS A 61 38.45 -17.93 25.29
C LYS A 61 37.12 -17.16 25.08
N SER A 62 36.62 -16.45 26.10
CA SER A 62 35.44 -15.62 26.01
C SER A 62 35.64 -14.43 25.06
N ASP A 63 36.83 -13.83 25.05
CA ASP A 63 37.17 -12.73 24.15
C ASP A 63 37.24 -13.20 22.69
N LEU A 64 37.84 -14.42 22.45
CA LEU A 64 37.86 -15.01 21.11
C LEU A 64 36.45 -15.31 20.59
N LEU A 65 35.57 -15.90 21.43
CA LEU A 65 34.16 -16.10 21.07
C LEU A 65 33.43 -14.81 20.80
N SER A 66 33.73 -13.75 21.56
CA SER A 66 33.11 -12.44 21.36
C SER A 66 33.48 -11.83 20.01
N ASN A 67 34.76 -11.91 19.65
CA ASN A 67 35.23 -11.43 18.34
C ASN A 67 34.62 -12.20 17.18
N GLU A 68 34.53 -13.54 17.30
CA GLU A 68 33.90 -14.38 16.28
C GLU A 68 32.40 -14.07 16.14
N ILE A 69 31.67 -13.91 17.25
CA ILE A 69 30.27 -13.51 17.25
C ILE A 69 30.10 -12.14 16.57
N GLU A 70 30.97 -11.17 16.85
CA GLU A 70 30.87 -9.83 16.23
C GLU A 70 31.07 -9.89 14.72
N LEU A 71 32.04 -10.65 14.23
CA LEU A 71 32.28 -10.82 12.79
C LEU A 71 31.09 -11.49 12.08
N LEU A 72 30.62 -12.60 12.62
CA LEU A 72 29.46 -13.31 12.07
C LEU A 72 28.17 -12.51 12.16
N GLN A 73 28.00 -11.68 13.21
CA GLN A 73 26.84 -10.80 13.31
C GLN A 73 26.83 -9.73 12.21
N LYS A 74 28.00 -9.16 11.86
CA LYS A 74 28.14 -8.21 10.74
C LYS A 74 27.78 -8.87 9.40
N ASP A 75 28.22 -10.10 9.18
CA ASP A 75 27.91 -10.84 7.95
C ASP A 75 26.41 -11.18 7.90
N PHE A 76 25.83 -11.61 9.01
CA PHE A 76 24.40 -11.86 9.13
C PHE A 76 23.58 -10.61 8.83
N ASP A 77 23.92 -9.47 9.44
CA ASP A 77 23.20 -8.20 9.27
C ASP A 77 23.30 -7.72 7.82
N LYS A 78 24.45 -7.87 7.17
CA LYS A 78 24.65 -7.53 5.76
C LYS A 78 23.77 -8.39 4.84
N LEU A 79 23.76 -9.70 5.05
CA LEU A 79 22.93 -10.63 4.27
C LEU A 79 21.44 -10.36 4.50
N LYS A 80 21.05 -10.19 5.77
CA LYS A 80 19.65 -9.90 6.14
C LYS A 80 19.15 -8.60 5.48
N ASN A 81 19.90 -7.50 5.62
CA ASN A 81 19.51 -6.22 5.05
C ASN A 81 19.43 -6.27 3.51
N GLY A 82 20.34 -7.01 2.86
CA GLY A 82 20.27 -7.25 1.42
C GLY A 82 19.02 -8.04 1.02
N LEU A 83 18.75 -9.13 1.69
CA LEU A 83 17.57 -9.98 1.45
C LEU A 83 16.27 -9.20 1.70
N ASP A 84 16.17 -8.47 2.81
CA ASP A 84 14.98 -7.68 3.13
C ASP A 84 14.68 -6.65 2.01
N LYS A 85 15.73 -6.03 1.47
CA LYS A 85 15.60 -5.10 0.34
C LYS A 85 15.13 -5.79 -0.94
N ASP A 86 15.70 -6.95 -1.27
CA ASP A 86 15.32 -7.69 -2.48
C ASP A 86 13.89 -8.24 -2.37
N LEU A 87 13.50 -8.77 -1.20
CA LEU A 87 12.14 -9.26 -0.96
C LEU A 87 11.08 -8.14 -1.13
N LEU A 88 11.39 -6.91 -0.72
CA LEU A 88 10.52 -5.75 -0.92
C LEU A 88 10.40 -5.33 -2.40
N SER A 89 11.25 -5.85 -3.28
CA SER A 89 11.16 -5.60 -4.73
C SER A 89 10.35 -6.64 -5.49
N ILE A 90 9.93 -7.72 -4.83
CA ILE A 90 9.14 -8.79 -5.44
C ILE A 90 7.66 -8.41 -5.42
N PRO A 91 6.97 -8.33 -6.57
CA PRO A 91 5.54 -8.06 -6.61
C PRO A 91 4.72 -9.25 -6.08
N ASN A 92 3.46 -8.97 -5.70
CA ASN A 92 2.54 -10.05 -5.40
C ASN A 92 2.18 -10.84 -6.66
N ILE A 93 1.80 -12.10 -6.50
CA ILE A 93 1.45 -13.01 -7.61
C ILE A 93 0.01 -12.71 -8.04
N PRO A 94 -0.25 -12.62 -9.35
CA PRO A 94 -1.62 -12.51 -9.86
C PRO A 94 -2.42 -13.78 -9.55
N ASP A 95 -3.72 -13.61 -9.29
CA ASP A 95 -4.66 -14.72 -9.22
C ASP A 95 -4.80 -15.41 -10.59
N GLU A 96 -5.22 -16.67 -10.58
CA GLU A 96 -5.26 -17.51 -11.81
C GLU A 96 -6.26 -17.00 -12.86
N ASP A 97 -7.29 -16.28 -12.44
CA ASP A 97 -8.33 -15.72 -13.30
C ASP A 97 -8.06 -14.29 -13.79
N VAL A 98 -6.90 -13.72 -13.45
CA VAL A 98 -6.46 -12.43 -13.96
C VAL A 98 -6.04 -12.56 -15.43
N PRO A 99 -6.58 -11.73 -16.34
CA PRO A 99 -6.22 -11.80 -17.76
C PRO A 99 -4.74 -11.52 -17.98
N GLU A 100 -4.09 -12.35 -18.83
CA GLU A 100 -2.70 -12.12 -19.22
C GLU A 100 -2.63 -10.96 -20.25
N GLY A 101 -1.75 -9.98 -20.02
CA GLY A 101 -1.54 -8.85 -20.92
C GLY A 101 -0.36 -7.99 -20.49
N SER A 102 0.14 -7.14 -21.40
CA SER A 102 1.30 -6.27 -21.17
C SER A 102 0.94 -4.87 -20.69
N ASP A 103 -0.28 -4.42 -20.95
CA ASP A 103 -0.73 -3.06 -20.67
C ASP A 103 -2.28 -2.98 -20.60
N GLU A 104 -2.80 -1.80 -20.35
CA GLU A 104 -4.22 -1.49 -20.18
C GLU A 104 -5.14 -1.95 -21.31
N SER A 105 -4.61 -2.16 -22.54
CA SER A 105 -5.41 -2.62 -23.68
C SER A 105 -5.90 -4.07 -23.54
N ALA A 106 -5.26 -4.85 -22.66
CA ALA A 106 -5.63 -6.23 -22.37
C ALA A 106 -6.55 -6.36 -21.13
N ASN A 107 -6.98 -5.26 -20.53
CA ASN A 107 -7.93 -5.26 -19.43
C ASN A 107 -9.29 -5.79 -19.91
N LEU A 108 -9.96 -6.57 -19.07
CA LEU A 108 -11.20 -7.25 -19.42
C LEU A 108 -12.43 -6.52 -18.85
N GLU A 109 -13.26 -5.95 -19.73
CA GLU A 109 -14.59 -5.46 -19.33
C GLU A 109 -15.49 -6.64 -18.97
N ILE A 110 -15.97 -6.70 -17.72
CA ILE A 110 -16.83 -7.78 -17.22
C ILE A 110 -18.29 -7.35 -17.06
N GLU A 111 -18.54 -6.05 -16.93
CA GLU A 111 -19.89 -5.51 -16.80
C GLU A 111 -19.91 -4.05 -17.28
N LYS A 112 -21.04 -3.66 -17.87
CA LYS A 112 -21.31 -2.26 -18.25
C LYS A 112 -22.72 -1.88 -17.84
N VAL A 113 -22.82 -0.81 -17.05
CA VAL A 113 -24.10 -0.25 -16.58
C VAL A 113 -24.32 1.10 -17.25
N ILE A 114 -25.45 1.25 -17.92
CA ILE A 114 -25.80 2.48 -18.64
C ILE A 114 -27.05 3.08 -18.05
N TYR A 115 -26.89 4.25 -17.46
CA TYR A 115 -27.97 5.14 -17.08
C TYR A 115 -28.25 6.14 -18.20
N LYS A 116 -29.01 7.19 -17.92
CA LYS A 116 -29.27 8.24 -18.89
C LYS A 116 -27.94 8.88 -19.33
N GLN A 117 -27.55 8.66 -20.57
CA GLN A 117 -26.39 9.35 -21.14
C GLN A 117 -26.75 10.81 -21.37
N VAL A 118 -25.98 11.71 -20.76
CA VAL A 118 -26.01 13.13 -20.99
C VAL A 118 -24.88 13.43 -21.97
N GLU A 119 -25.21 14.01 -23.12
CA GLU A 119 -24.19 14.57 -24.01
C GLU A 119 -23.81 15.96 -23.49
N SER A 120 -22.53 16.23 -23.41
CA SER A 120 -21.98 17.53 -23.05
C SER A 120 -20.80 17.86 -23.94
N GLU A 121 -20.85 19.03 -24.58
CA GLU A 121 -19.72 19.59 -25.31
C GLU A 121 -18.71 20.24 -24.36
N LEU A 122 -19.18 20.65 -23.17
CA LEU A 122 -18.37 21.30 -22.14
C LEU A 122 -17.79 20.25 -21.18
N ASP A 123 -16.53 20.39 -20.88
CA ASP A 123 -15.90 19.59 -19.82
C ASP A 123 -16.19 20.17 -18.41
N HIS A 124 -15.75 19.46 -17.37
CA HIS A 124 -15.97 19.84 -15.98
C HIS A 124 -15.31 21.19 -15.60
N VAL A 125 -14.22 21.56 -16.25
CA VAL A 125 -13.52 22.84 -16.02
C VAL A 125 -14.38 23.97 -16.59
N GLU A 126 -14.80 23.85 -17.85
CA GLU A 126 -15.62 24.85 -18.53
C GLU A 126 -16.95 25.06 -17.80
N ILE A 127 -17.60 23.98 -17.35
CA ILE A 127 -18.82 24.05 -16.54
C ILE A 127 -18.53 24.74 -15.20
N GLY A 128 -17.46 24.38 -14.52
CA GLY A 128 -17.09 24.94 -13.23
C GLY A 128 -16.74 26.42 -13.28
N GLU A 129 -16.05 26.84 -14.33
CA GLU A 129 -15.72 28.25 -14.60
C GLU A 129 -16.98 29.09 -14.98
N LEU A 130 -17.79 28.55 -15.89
CA LEU A 130 -19.05 29.19 -16.30
C LEU A 130 -19.98 29.46 -15.10
N LEU A 131 -20.04 28.49 -14.18
CA LEU A 131 -20.82 28.60 -12.95
C LEU A 131 -20.12 29.42 -11.86
N GLN A 132 -18.85 29.77 -12.05
CA GLN A 132 -17.98 30.42 -11.07
C GLN A 132 -17.84 29.64 -9.75
N LEU A 133 -17.86 28.30 -9.83
CA LEU A 133 -17.80 27.41 -8.68
C LEU A 133 -16.44 26.69 -8.55
N LEU A 134 -15.67 26.62 -9.64
CA LEU A 134 -14.30 26.08 -9.71
C LEU A 134 -13.33 27.22 -10.01
N ASP A 135 -12.20 27.28 -9.30
CA ASP A 135 -11.21 28.35 -9.44
C ASP A 135 -9.79 27.77 -9.42
N ILE A 136 -9.31 27.43 -10.61
CA ILE A 136 -7.96 26.83 -10.80
C ILE A 136 -6.88 27.92 -10.71
N GLU A 137 -7.16 29.13 -11.20
CA GLU A 137 -6.20 30.24 -11.17
C GLU A 137 -5.78 30.59 -9.73
N LYS A 138 -6.77 30.71 -8.83
CA LYS A 138 -6.48 30.98 -7.42
C LYS A 138 -5.78 29.80 -6.73
N ALA A 139 -6.13 28.57 -7.07
CA ALA A 139 -5.42 27.40 -6.57
C ALA A 139 -3.94 27.41 -7.01
N ASN A 140 -3.67 27.71 -8.28
CA ASN A 140 -2.31 27.85 -8.80
C ASN A 140 -1.50 28.91 -8.06
N LYS A 141 -2.13 30.03 -7.71
CA LYS A 141 -1.48 31.12 -6.98
C LYS A 141 -1.02 30.71 -5.58
N ILE A 142 -1.76 29.85 -4.89
CA ILE A 142 -1.48 29.46 -3.50
C ILE A 142 -0.68 28.16 -3.37
N SER A 143 -0.80 27.23 -4.34
CA SER A 143 -0.22 25.89 -4.22
C SER A 143 0.46 25.36 -5.49
N GLY A 144 0.31 26.06 -6.63
CA GLY A 144 0.79 25.59 -7.92
C GLY A 144 -0.23 24.76 -8.69
N SER A 145 0.24 24.04 -9.73
CA SER A 145 -0.61 23.23 -10.60
C SER A 145 -1.20 22.00 -9.87
N ARG A 146 -2.27 21.45 -10.46
CA ARG A 146 -2.95 20.23 -9.95
C ARG A 146 -3.59 20.40 -8.57
N PHE A 147 -3.94 21.62 -8.20
CA PHE A 147 -4.80 21.96 -7.08
C PHE A 147 -6.02 22.72 -7.57
N VAL A 148 -7.11 22.65 -6.82
CA VAL A 148 -8.36 23.31 -7.15
C VAL A 148 -8.94 24.05 -5.94
N VAL A 149 -9.69 25.13 -6.20
CA VAL A 149 -10.53 25.78 -5.20
C VAL A 149 -11.98 25.59 -5.61
N LEU A 150 -12.73 24.89 -4.78
CA LEU A 150 -14.17 24.71 -4.94
C LEU A 150 -14.92 25.77 -4.13
N LYS A 151 -15.96 26.39 -4.73
CA LYS A 151 -16.73 27.46 -4.08
C LYS A 151 -18.22 27.14 -3.99
N GLY A 152 -18.85 27.69 -3.01
CA GLY A 152 -20.29 27.74 -2.88
C GLY A 152 -20.98 26.40 -2.99
N LYS A 153 -21.80 26.18 -4.03
CA LYS A 153 -22.59 24.98 -4.24
C LYS A 153 -21.68 23.74 -4.52
N LEU A 154 -20.56 23.94 -5.22
CA LEU A 154 -19.65 22.83 -5.53
C LEU A 154 -18.93 22.31 -4.28
N ALA A 155 -18.48 23.21 -3.39
CA ALA A 155 -17.95 22.82 -2.09
C ALA A 155 -19.00 22.12 -1.20
N LYS A 156 -20.27 22.53 -1.28
CA LYS A 156 -21.37 21.84 -0.59
C LYS A 156 -21.62 20.46 -1.19
N LEU A 157 -21.56 20.32 -2.52
CA LEU A 157 -21.73 19.04 -3.20
C LEU A 157 -20.63 18.03 -2.79
N GLN A 158 -19.37 18.44 -2.77
CA GLN A 158 -18.26 17.59 -2.31
C GLN A 158 -18.53 17.06 -0.89
N ARG A 159 -18.92 17.94 0.03
CA ARG A 159 -19.22 17.56 1.41
C ARG A 159 -20.47 16.67 1.52
N ALA A 160 -21.47 16.86 0.65
CA ALA A 160 -22.66 16.02 0.59
C ALA A 160 -22.31 14.61 0.06
N LEU A 161 -21.44 14.50 -0.95
CA LEU A 161 -20.96 13.23 -1.47
C LEU A 161 -20.13 12.47 -0.42
N ILE A 162 -19.26 13.15 0.32
CA ILE A 162 -18.50 12.56 1.44
C ILE A 162 -19.46 11.93 2.44
N LYS A 163 -20.45 12.70 2.93
CA LYS A 163 -21.44 12.19 3.87
C LYS A 163 -22.23 11.01 3.31
N PHE A 164 -22.71 11.13 2.08
CA PHE A 164 -23.48 10.10 1.41
C PHE A 164 -22.69 8.77 1.32
N MET A 165 -21.42 8.81 0.89
CA MET A 165 -20.58 7.63 0.76
C MET A 165 -20.25 7.00 2.11
N LEU A 166 -20.05 7.80 3.17
CA LEU A 166 -19.84 7.28 4.53
C LEU A 166 -21.11 6.62 5.07
N ASP A 167 -22.29 7.25 4.92
CA ASP A 167 -23.58 6.67 5.34
C ASP A 167 -23.85 5.33 4.62
N GLU A 168 -23.48 5.21 3.33
CA GLU A 168 -23.60 3.96 2.58
C GLU A 168 -22.61 2.90 3.08
N ALA A 169 -21.38 3.28 3.40
CA ALA A 169 -20.40 2.37 3.99
C ALA A 169 -20.91 1.83 5.35
N GLU A 170 -21.41 2.70 6.23
CA GLU A 170 -21.97 2.32 7.53
C GLU A 170 -23.14 1.35 7.33
N SER A 171 -24.06 1.62 6.38
CA SER A 171 -25.20 0.75 6.08
C SER A 171 -24.79 -0.65 5.61
N ASN A 172 -23.58 -0.81 5.06
CA ASN A 172 -22.97 -2.08 4.65
C ASN A 172 -22.08 -2.69 5.75
N GLY A 173 -22.15 -2.15 6.97
CA GLY A 173 -21.49 -2.69 8.16
C GLY A 173 -20.01 -2.34 8.29
N TYR A 174 -19.56 -1.27 7.61
CA TYR A 174 -18.22 -0.72 7.86
C TYR A 174 -18.26 0.20 9.08
N GLU A 175 -17.26 0.07 9.94
CA GLU A 175 -17.03 0.99 11.06
C GLU A 175 -16.22 2.19 10.55
N GLU A 176 -16.69 3.41 10.82
CA GLU A 176 -16.00 4.64 10.44
C GLU A 176 -14.84 4.95 11.39
N TYR A 177 -13.67 5.23 10.83
CA TYR A 177 -12.46 5.62 11.55
C TYR A 177 -12.03 7.03 11.17
N TYR A 178 -11.60 7.80 12.16
CA TYR A 178 -10.83 9.02 11.95
C TYR A 178 -9.35 8.72 12.19
N VAL A 179 -8.54 8.86 11.15
CA VAL A 179 -7.13 8.43 11.13
C VAL A 179 -6.17 9.60 10.91
N PRO A 180 -4.90 9.50 11.34
CA PRO A 180 -3.87 10.48 11.03
C PRO A 180 -3.60 10.60 9.53
N TYR A 181 -3.41 11.84 9.03
CA TYR A 181 -3.05 12.11 7.63
C TYR A 181 -1.53 12.15 7.41
N ILE A 182 -0.76 12.18 8.49
CA ILE A 182 0.70 12.09 8.47
C ILE A 182 1.08 10.76 9.11
N VAL A 183 1.82 9.94 8.36
CA VAL A 183 2.26 8.61 8.78
C VAL A 183 3.78 8.48 8.74
N ASN A 184 4.32 7.48 9.43
CA ASN A 184 5.73 7.14 9.34
C ASN A 184 6.03 6.28 8.09
N ALA A 185 7.32 6.19 7.71
CA ALA A 185 7.76 5.38 6.58
C ALA A 185 7.36 3.89 6.69
N GLN A 186 7.32 3.36 7.93
CA GLN A 186 6.96 1.98 8.18
C GLN A 186 5.51 1.67 7.78
N SER A 187 4.59 2.62 7.93
CA SER A 187 3.20 2.45 7.48
C SER A 187 3.09 2.39 5.96
N LEU A 188 3.85 3.24 5.24
CA LEU A 188 3.90 3.19 3.78
C LEU A 188 4.58 1.91 3.26
N LEU A 189 5.55 1.38 4.00
CA LEU A 189 6.15 0.08 3.70
C LEU A 189 5.13 -1.04 3.87
N GLY A 190 4.32 -1.00 4.94
CA GLY A 190 3.30 -2.02 5.24
C GLY A 190 2.21 -2.17 4.19
N THR A 191 1.95 -1.12 3.41
CA THR A 191 0.96 -1.11 2.30
C THR A 191 1.59 -1.03 0.92
N GLY A 192 2.93 -1.18 0.81
CA GLY A 192 3.64 -1.35 -0.47
C GLY A 192 3.90 -0.06 -1.26
N GLN A 193 3.66 1.13 -0.70
CA GLN A 193 4.04 2.38 -1.35
C GLN A 193 5.56 2.59 -1.31
N LEU A 194 6.23 2.20 -0.23
CA LEU A 194 7.69 2.19 -0.13
C LEU A 194 8.24 0.78 -0.32
N PRO A 195 9.48 0.66 -0.81
CA PRO A 195 10.35 1.73 -1.32
C PRO A 195 10.04 2.17 -2.76
N LYS A 196 9.27 1.38 -3.52
CA LYS A 196 9.15 1.48 -4.99
C LYS A 196 8.56 2.81 -5.46
N PHE A 197 7.57 3.34 -4.75
CA PHE A 197 6.81 4.55 -5.14
C PHE A 197 7.14 5.75 -4.25
N GLU A 198 8.37 5.87 -3.77
CA GLU A 198 8.77 6.96 -2.88
C GLU A 198 8.63 8.34 -3.54
N ASP A 199 8.89 8.45 -4.85
CA ASP A 199 8.78 9.70 -5.60
C ASP A 199 7.33 10.19 -5.75
N ASP A 200 6.36 9.28 -5.61
CA ASP A 200 4.93 9.62 -5.61
C ASP A 200 4.42 10.11 -4.24
N GLN A 201 5.24 10.08 -3.21
CA GLN A 201 4.86 10.46 -1.85
C GLN A 201 5.27 11.88 -1.49
N PHE A 202 4.40 12.62 -0.80
CA PHE A 202 4.76 13.90 -0.18
C PHE A 202 5.46 13.69 1.16
N LYS A 203 6.74 14.04 1.24
CA LYS A 203 7.55 14.02 2.47
C LYS A 203 7.31 15.29 3.30
N VAL A 204 7.06 15.16 4.59
CA VAL A 204 6.88 16.29 5.52
C VAL A 204 8.01 16.46 6.54
N GLY A 205 9.10 15.73 6.36
CA GLY A 205 10.28 15.74 7.25
C GLY A 205 10.27 14.60 8.27
N ASP A 206 11.43 14.37 8.92
CA ASP A 206 11.63 13.36 9.99
C ASP A 206 11.14 11.95 9.65
N GLY A 207 11.26 11.53 8.38
CA GLY A 207 10.79 10.22 7.92
C GLY A 207 9.27 10.06 7.92
N LYS A 208 8.53 11.17 7.87
CA LYS A 208 7.07 11.20 7.80
C LYS A 208 6.58 11.64 6.43
N TYR A 209 5.38 11.23 6.09
CA TYR A 209 4.74 11.45 4.80
C TYR A 209 3.27 11.79 4.97
N LEU A 210 2.73 12.58 4.04
CA LEU A 210 1.28 12.70 3.87
C LEU A 210 0.74 11.42 3.25
N ILE A 211 -0.44 10.99 3.67
CA ILE A 211 -1.05 9.75 3.16
C ILE A 211 -1.51 9.90 1.70
N PRO A 212 -1.22 8.94 0.82
CA PRO A 212 -1.78 8.89 -0.54
C PRO A 212 -3.20 8.29 -0.57
N THR A 213 -3.62 7.66 0.52
CA THR A 213 -4.87 6.93 0.70
C THR A 213 -5.09 6.61 2.19
N ALA A 214 -6.32 6.57 2.64
CA ALA A 214 -6.65 6.10 4.00
C ALA A 214 -6.38 4.60 4.21
N GLU A 215 -6.19 3.82 3.14
CA GLU A 215 -5.70 2.44 3.20
C GLU A 215 -4.46 2.32 4.09
N VAL A 216 -3.51 3.27 3.95
CA VAL A 216 -2.25 3.24 4.70
C VAL A 216 -2.48 3.24 6.21
N PRO A 217 -3.13 4.24 6.83
CA PRO A 217 -3.36 4.19 8.26
C PRO A 217 -4.32 3.07 8.68
N LEU A 218 -5.41 2.81 7.94
CA LEU A 218 -6.39 1.78 8.31
C LEU A 218 -5.76 0.39 8.36
N THR A 219 -5.02 -0.01 7.32
CA THR A 219 -4.39 -1.33 7.25
C THR A 219 -3.32 -1.49 8.35
N ASN A 220 -2.54 -0.44 8.62
CA ASN A 220 -1.48 -0.48 9.62
C ASN A 220 -1.97 -0.43 11.07
N LEU A 221 -3.28 -0.22 11.35
CA LEU A 221 -3.83 -0.41 12.69
C LEU A 221 -3.58 -1.83 13.22
N TYR A 222 -3.50 -2.80 12.32
CA TYR A 222 -3.26 -4.21 12.65
C TYR A 222 -1.86 -4.70 12.29
N GLN A 223 -0.92 -3.79 12.02
CA GLN A 223 0.46 -4.13 11.68
C GLN A 223 1.11 -4.97 12.80
N ASN A 224 1.76 -6.08 12.43
CA ASN A 224 2.44 -7.01 13.35
C ASN A 224 1.53 -7.63 14.42
N GLN A 225 0.22 -7.69 14.20
CA GLN A 225 -0.73 -8.34 15.08
C GLN A 225 -1.22 -9.66 14.49
N SER A 226 -1.46 -10.64 15.36
CA SER A 226 -2.20 -11.85 15.03
C SER A 226 -3.67 -11.64 15.40
N LEU A 227 -4.54 -11.71 14.43
CA LEU A 227 -5.98 -11.54 14.64
C LEU A 227 -6.63 -12.88 14.98
N ASP A 228 -7.57 -12.87 15.94
CA ASP A 228 -8.41 -14.03 16.21
C ASP A 228 -9.36 -14.25 15.02
N VAL A 229 -9.48 -15.50 14.58
CA VAL A 229 -10.40 -15.89 13.49
C VAL A 229 -11.85 -15.49 13.76
N ASN A 230 -12.25 -15.43 15.03
CA ASN A 230 -13.60 -15.00 15.43
C ASN A 230 -13.79 -13.47 15.37
N SER A 231 -12.72 -12.69 15.24
CA SER A 231 -12.77 -11.23 15.12
C SER A 231 -12.90 -10.75 13.66
N ILE A 232 -12.78 -11.63 12.68
CA ILE A 232 -12.94 -11.32 11.26
C ILE A 232 -14.29 -11.84 10.73
N PRO A 233 -14.93 -11.18 9.75
CA PRO A 233 -14.38 -10.05 8.97
C PRO A 233 -14.36 -8.73 9.76
N ILE A 234 -13.29 -7.94 9.58
CA ILE A 234 -13.23 -6.55 10.04
C ILE A 234 -13.47 -5.67 8.81
N LYS A 235 -14.43 -4.76 8.90
CA LYS A 235 -14.80 -3.83 7.84
C LYS A 235 -14.59 -2.40 8.34
N MET A 236 -13.70 -1.64 7.70
CA MET A 236 -13.35 -0.28 8.10
C MET A 236 -13.55 0.69 6.96
N THR A 237 -13.98 1.91 7.27
CA THR A 237 -14.04 3.03 6.33
C THR A 237 -13.45 4.28 6.95
N ALA A 238 -12.88 5.14 6.11
CA ALA A 238 -12.46 6.47 6.51
C ALA A 238 -12.59 7.45 5.35
N HIS A 239 -13.00 8.67 5.65
CA HIS A 239 -12.86 9.82 4.76
C HIS A 239 -11.55 10.54 5.09
N THR A 240 -10.71 10.76 4.09
CA THR A 240 -9.50 11.57 4.24
C THR A 240 -9.18 12.39 2.99
N PRO A 241 -8.52 13.55 3.14
CA PRO A 241 -7.72 14.07 2.04
C PRO A 241 -6.59 13.08 1.73
N CYS A 242 -6.27 12.94 0.45
CA CYS A 242 -5.20 12.08 -0.06
C CYS A 242 -4.22 12.94 -0.86
N PHE A 243 -2.93 12.61 -0.78
CA PHE A 243 -1.86 13.43 -1.36
C PHE A 243 -0.97 12.56 -2.25
N ARG A 244 -0.86 12.91 -3.54
CA ARG A 244 -0.02 12.21 -4.52
C ARG A 244 0.79 13.19 -5.33
N SER A 245 2.11 12.99 -5.44
CA SER A 245 2.97 13.87 -6.25
C SER A 245 2.82 13.63 -7.75
N GLU A 246 2.20 12.49 -8.14
CA GLU A 246 1.94 12.13 -9.54
C GLU A 246 3.22 12.22 -10.41
N ALA A 247 4.37 11.77 -9.88
CA ALA A 247 5.68 11.92 -10.51
C ALA A 247 5.78 11.24 -11.88
N GLY A 248 5.03 10.15 -12.11
CA GLY A 248 5.03 9.41 -13.37
C GLY A 248 4.02 9.88 -14.43
N SER A 249 3.16 10.87 -14.12
CA SER A 249 2.00 11.24 -14.98
C SER A 249 2.22 12.49 -15.81
N TYR A 250 3.41 12.70 -16.36
CA TYR A 250 3.70 13.86 -17.21
C TYR A 250 2.80 13.87 -18.46
N GLY A 251 1.93 14.91 -18.56
CA GLY A 251 1.13 15.16 -19.77
C GLY A 251 -0.20 14.41 -19.88
N LYS A 252 -0.52 13.44 -19.03
CA LYS A 252 -1.82 12.76 -19.03
C LYS A 252 -2.78 13.42 -18.05
N ASP A 253 -4.00 13.73 -18.51
CA ASP A 253 -5.14 14.18 -17.69
C ASP A 253 -4.82 15.34 -16.72
N THR A 254 -3.97 16.28 -17.17
CA THR A 254 -3.47 17.38 -16.32
C THR A 254 -4.45 18.53 -16.19
N ARG A 255 -5.54 18.53 -17.01
CA ARG A 255 -6.55 19.60 -16.98
C ARG A 255 -7.62 19.31 -15.93
N GLY A 256 -7.85 20.31 -15.07
CA GLY A 256 -8.97 20.29 -14.14
C GLY A 256 -8.77 19.40 -12.92
N MET A 257 -9.77 18.57 -12.62
CA MET A 257 -9.87 17.78 -11.39
C MET A 257 -9.56 16.30 -11.56
N ILE A 258 -9.12 15.84 -12.74
CA ILE A 258 -8.93 14.39 -13.00
C ILE A 258 -7.70 13.88 -12.25
N ARG A 259 -6.57 14.62 -12.32
CA ARG A 259 -5.34 14.27 -11.58
C ARG A 259 -4.89 15.41 -10.70
N GLN A 260 -5.08 15.26 -9.40
CA GLN A 260 -4.79 16.28 -8.41
C GLN A 260 -3.73 15.79 -7.42
N HIS A 261 -2.90 16.73 -6.93
CA HIS A 261 -1.98 16.48 -5.82
C HIS A 261 -2.69 16.29 -4.48
N GLN A 262 -3.89 16.84 -4.36
CA GLN A 262 -4.76 16.69 -3.21
C GLN A 262 -6.19 16.43 -3.65
N PHE A 263 -6.82 15.39 -3.12
CA PHE A 263 -8.22 15.04 -3.38
C PHE A 263 -8.84 14.36 -2.16
N GLU A 264 -10.16 14.28 -2.12
CA GLU A 264 -10.89 13.61 -1.04
C GLU A 264 -11.24 12.18 -1.46
N LYS A 265 -11.10 11.22 -0.54
CA LYS A 265 -11.44 9.82 -0.78
C LYS A 265 -12.11 9.18 0.42
N ILE A 266 -13.13 8.38 0.16
CA ILE A 266 -13.69 7.43 1.13
C ILE A 266 -13.07 6.07 0.81
N GLU A 267 -12.38 5.51 1.79
CA GLU A 267 -11.69 4.22 1.67
C GLU A 267 -12.51 3.12 2.33
N LEU A 268 -12.52 1.95 1.72
CA LEU A 268 -13.10 0.73 2.27
C LEU A 268 -11.99 -0.32 2.44
N VAL A 269 -11.78 -0.79 3.66
CA VAL A 269 -10.80 -1.85 3.96
C VAL A 269 -11.49 -3.02 4.65
N LYS A 270 -11.16 -4.24 4.21
CA LYS A 270 -11.64 -5.47 4.83
C LYS A 270 -10.47 -6.39 5.20
N PHE A 271 -10.53 -6.94 6.41
CA PHE A 271 -9.70 -8.09 6.81
C PHE A 271 -10.58 -9.32 6.87
N VAL A 272 -10.24 -10.32 6.08
CA VAL A 272 -10.98 -11.57 5.97
C VAL A 272 -10.03 -12.77 6.01
N SER A 273 -10.53 -13.98 6.23
CA SER A 273 -9.74 -15.20 6.03
C SER A 273 -9.40 -15.40 4.55
N ALA A 274 -8.28 -16.05 4.25
CA ALA A 274 -7.77 -16.20 2.89
C ALA A 274 -8.79 -16.89 1.94
N ASP A 275 -9.54 -17.88 2.45
CA ASP A 275 -10.58 -18.59 1.71
C ASP A 275 -11.82 -17.74 1.38
N LYS A 276 -11.93 -16.56 1.99
CA LYS A 276 -13.02 -15.60 1.79
C LYS A 276 -12.62 -14.36 0.99
N SER A 277 -11.38 -14.29 0.50
CA SER A 277 -10.87 -13.05 -0.10
C SER A 277 -11.58 -12.70 -1.42
N GLU A 278 -11.92 -13.68 -2.26
CA GLU A 278 -12.66 -13.45 -3.51
C GLU A 278 -14.10 -12.99 -3.25
N GLU A 279 -14.81 -13.66 -2.33
CA GLU A 279 -16.16 -13.25 -1.92
C GLU A 279 -16.15 -11.81 -1.36
N ALA A 280 -15.16 -11.49 -0.53
CA ALA A 280 -15.00 -10.17 0.06
C ALA A 280 -14.65 -9.09 -0.98
N LEU A 281 -13.85 -9.41 -2.01
CA LEU A 281 -13.57 -8.50 -3.12
C LEU A 281 -14.85 -8.20 -3.92
N ASN A 282 -15.61 -9.22 -4.27
CA ASN A 282 -16.86 -9.06 -5.01
C ASN A 282 -17.88 -8.23 -4.22
N GLU A 283 -17.99 -8.45 -2.90
CA GLU A 283 -18.83 -7.64 -2.02
C GLU A 283 -18.37 -6.18 -1.97
N LEU A 284 -17.05 -5.95 -1.86
CA LEU A 284 -16.46 -4.61 -1.83
C LEU A 284 -16.72 -3.85 -3.14
N VAL A 285 -16.54 -4.51 -4.29
CA VAL A 285 -16.85 -3.96 -5.62
C VAL A 285 -18.35 -3.65 -5.72
N GLY A 286 -19.21 -4.50 -5.19
CA GLY A 286 -20.65 -4.26 -5.11
C GLY A 286 -21.01 -3.01 -4.29
N HIS A 287 -20.37 -2.83 -3.12
CA HIS A 287 -20.58 -1.64 -2.29
C HIS A 287 -20.09 -0.35 -2.98
N ALA A 288 -18.96 -0.40 -3.67
CA ALA A 288 -18.42 0.73 -4.41
C ALA A 288 -19.30 1.07 -5.64
N SER A 289 -19.72 0.07 -6.42
CA SER A 289 -20.58 0.30 -7.59
C SER A 289 -21.99 0.80 -7.21
N ASN A 290 -22.52 0.40 -6.05
CA ASN A 290 -23.81 0.89 -5.55
C ASN A 290 -23.83 2.43 -5.35
N ILE A 291 -22.67 3.05 -5.07
CA ILE A 291 -22.56 4.52 -5.05
C ILE A 291 -22.86 5.10 -6.42
N LEU A 292 -22.31 4.52 -7.47
CA LEU A 292 -22.52 4.95 -8.85
C LEU A 292 -23.98 4.72 -9.28
N ASP A 293 -24.56 3.59 -8.90
CA ASP A 293 -25.96 3.26 -9.16
C ASP A 293 -26.92 4.24 -8.51
N LYS A 294 -26.71 4.59 -7.24
CA LYS A 294 -27.52 5.59 -6.51
C LYS A 294 -27.37 7.03 -7.04
N LEU A 295 -26.22 7.31 -7.68
CA LEU A 295 -25.97 8.57 -8.36
C LEU A 295 -26.41 8.54 -9.84
N GLU A 296 -26.93 7.42 -10.33
CA GLU A 296 -27.33 7.19 -11.72
C GLU A 296 -26.21 7.53 -12.73
N LEU A 297 -24.96 7.21 -12.36
CA LEU A 297 -23.79 7.39 -13.20
C LEU A 297 -23.53 6.14 -14.03
N SER A 298 -23.34 6.28 -15.33
CA SER A 298 -22.95 5.18 -16.20
C SER A 298 -21.50 4.79 -15.95
N TYR A 299 -21.22 3.49 -15.87
CA TYR A 299 -19.87 2.98 -15.59
C TYR A 299 -19.68 1.59 -16.20
N ARG A 300 -18.42 1.13 -16.22
CA ARG A 300 -18.07 -0.26 -16.49
C ARG A 300 -17.16 -0.81 -15.40
N LYS A 301 -17.21 -2.13 -15.21
CA LYS A 301 -16.30 -2.88 -14.35
C LYS A 301 -15.25 -3.54 -15.23
N VAL A 302 -13.98 -3.34 -14.89
CA VAL A 302 -12.85 -3.81 -15.67
C VAL A 302 -11.89 -4.57 -14.77
N VAL A 303 -11.60 -5.84 -15.10
CA VAL A 303 -10.54 -6.60 -14.45
C VAL A 303 -9.22 -6.22 -15.08
N LEU A 304 -8.28 -5.73 -14.30
CA LEU A 304 -6.96 -5.36 -14.78
C LEU A 304 -6.15 -6.61 -15.16
N CYS A 305 -5.44 -6.54 -16.28
CA CYS A 305 -4.53 -7.60 -16.72
C CYS A 305 -3.22 -7.60 -15.92
N THR A 306 -2.43 -8.64 -16.08
CA THR A 306 -1.17 -8.83 -15.34
C THR A 306 -0.16 -7.70 -15.51
N GLY A 307 -0.12 -7.03 -16.66
CA GLY A 307 0.79 -5.91 -16.94
C GLY A 307 0.32 -4.57 -16.40
N ASP A 308 -1.00 -4.41 -16.12
CA ASP A 308 -1.58 -3.20 -15.53
C ASP A 308 -1.87 -3.35 -14.03
N LEU A 309 -1.77 -4.58 -13.52
CA LEU A 309 -2.02 -4.89 -12.12
C LEU A 309 -1.02 -4.22 -11.18
N GLY A 310 -1.50 -3.54 -10.16
CA GLY A 310 -0.67 -2.89 -9.15
C GLY A 310 0.34 -3.85 -8.48
N PHE A 311 1.49 -3.33 -8.05
CA PHE A 311 2.61 -4.11 -7.52
C PHE A 311 2.21 -5.10 -6.41
N SER A 312 1.43 -4.63 -5.43
CA SER A 312 1.01 -5.42 -4.26
C SER A 312 -0.28 -6.19 -4.47
N SER A 313 -0.99 -5.99 -5.60
CA SER A 313 -2.30 -6.59 -5.85
C SER A 313 -2.18 -7.97 -6.47
N ALA A 314 -3.01 -8.91 -6.02
CA ALA A 314 -3.24 -10.19 -6.68
C ALA A 314 -4.33 -10.10 -7.75
N LYS A 315 -5.36 -9.25 -7.52
CA LYS A 315 -6.46 -8.99 -8.45
C LYS A 315 -7.01 -7.59 -8.21
N THR A 316 -7.33 -6.89 -9.28
CA THR A 316 -7.92 -5.54 -9.23
C THR A 316 -9.12 -5.47 -10.18
N ILE A 317 -10.19 -4.86 -9.71
CA ILE A 317 -11.36 -4.53 -10.52
C ILE A 317 -11.57 -3.03 -10.43
N ASP A 318 -11.41 -2.34 -11.56
CA ASP A 318 -11.64 -0.91 -11.66
C ASP A 318 -13.11 -0.61 -11.98
N LEU A 319 -13.63 0.47 -11.43
CA LEU A 319 -14.90 1.08 -11.77
C LEU A 319 -14.63 2.34 -12.60
N GLU A 320 -14.84 2.26 -13.89
CA GLU A 320 -14.60 3.36 -14.80
C GLU A 320 -15.90 4.10 -15.11
N VAL A 321 -15.98 5.36 -14.69
CA VAL A 321 -17.16 6.22 -14.85
C VAL A 321 -17.12 6.93 -16.18
N TRP A 322 -18.26 6.95 -16.88
CA TRP A 322 -18.40 7.66 -18.16
C TRP A 322 -18.31 9.16 -17.99
N LEU A 323 -17.41 9.81 -18.75
CA LEU A 323 -17.28 11.27 -18.84
C LEU A 323 -17.86 11.76 -20.19
N PRO A 324 -19.02 12.46 -20.21
CA PRO A 324 -19.71 12.85 -21.44
C PRO A 324 -18.86 13.63 -22.45
N SER A 325 -17.97 14.51 -21.95
CA SER A 325 -17.11 15.35 -22.80
C SER A 325 -15.90 14.64 -23.39
N GLN A 326 -15.57 13.44 -22.88
CA GLN A 326 -14.39 12.67 -23.35
C GLN A 326 -14.77 11.44 -24.19
N LYS A 327 -16.08 11.06 -24.21
CA LYS A 327 -16.69 9.93 -24.94
C LYS A 327 -16.04 8.59 -24.65
#